data_55619bbe76fd19cb094dd6927d13de81
#
_entry.id   55619bbe76fd19cb094dd6927d13de81
#
_cell.length_a   1.000
_cell.length_b   1.000
_cell.length_c   1.000
_cell.angle_alpha   90.00
_cell.angle_beta   90.00
_cell.angle_gamma   90.00
#
_symmetry.space_group_name_H-M   'P 1'
#
loop_
_entity.id
_entity.type
_entity.pdbx_description
1 polymer ?
#
loop_
_entity_poly.entity_id
_entity_poly.type
_entity_poly.pdbx_seq_one_letter_code
_entity_poly.pdbx_strand_id
1 'polypeptide(L)'
;TIFEENGWSEIPALQLRNPMHRSHEYLCKIAVEVCDGVYIHSLVGNLKPGDMPAEVRVECIDSLVKNYFVEQNVVQGGYPLDMRYAGPREGLLHATFRQNYGCSRMILGRDHAGVGDFYGMFEAQTIVDKIPTSDEPGKMLLCQPLKNDWTFN
;
A
#
# COMPACT_ATOMS: atom_id res chain seq x y z
N THR A 1 -10.35 -11.04 -12.79
CA THR A 1 -10.24 -9.99 -11.73
C THR A 1 -10.38 -8.62 -12.37
N ILE A 2 -10.69 -7.59 -11.57
CA ILE A 2 -10.76 -6.20 -12.06
C ILE A 2 -9.44 -5.73 -12.69
N PHE A 3 -8.32 -6.26 -12.27
CA PHE A 3 -7.01 -5.95 -12.83
C PHE A 3 -6.86 -6.53 -14.24
N GLU A 4 -7.28 -7.78 -14.46
CA GLU A 4 -7.29 -8.43 -15.79
C GLU A 4 -8.26 -7.72 -16.74
N GLU A 5 -9.42 -7.31 -16.25
CA GLU A 5 -10.41 -6.56 -17.03
C GLU A 5 -9.86 -5.20 -17.49
N ASN A 6 -9.00 -4.57 -16.71
CA ASN A 6 -8.28 -3.35 -17.05
C ASN A 6 -7.00 -3.61 -17.87
N GLY A 7 -6.61 -4.88 -18.08
CA GLY A 7 -5.36 -5.24 -18.77
C GLY A 7 -4.09 -4.95 -17.95
N TRP A 8 -4.20 -4.89 -16.61
CA TRP A 8 -3.07 -4.59 -15.74
C TRP A 8 -2.27 -5.84 -15.37
N SER A 9 -0.95 -5.75 -15.44
CA SER A 9 0.03 -6.77 -15.03
C SER A 9 0.91 -6.30 -13.86
N GLU A 10 1.28 -5.03 -13.84
CA GLU A 10 2.08 -4.39 -12.81
C GLU A 10 1.19 -3.53 -11.90
N ILE A 11 0.83 -4.08 -10.74
CA ILE A 11 -0.17 -3.51 -9.84
C ILE A 11 0.46 -3.21 -8.47
N PRO A 12 0.88 -1.98 -8.20
CA PRO A 12 1.29 -1.54 -6.86
C PRO A 12 0.08 -1.29 -5.97
N ALA A 13 0.14 -1.81 -4.75
CA ALA A 13 -0.85 -1.54 -3.72
C ALA A 13 -0.37 -0.48 -2.74
N LEU A 14 -1.21 0.50 -2.46
CA LEU A 14 -1.04 1.44 -1.34
C LEU A 14 -2.03 1.09 -0.23
N GLN A 15 -1.52 0.73 0.95
CA GLN A 15 -2.35 0.55 2.14
C GLN A 15 -2.53 1.88 2.86
N LEU A 16 -3.77 2.24 3.16
CA LEU A 16 -4.10 3.44 3.91
C LEU A 16 -4.90 3.11 5.16
N ARG A 17 -4.45 3.65 6.31
CA ARG A 17 -5.20 3.69 7.58
C ARG A 17 -5.62 5.11 7.97
N ASN A 18 -5.09 6.10 7.28
CA ASN A 18 -5.35 7.53 7.49
C ASN A 18 -6.06 8.11 6.26
N PRO A 19 -6.67 9.28 6.37
CA PRO A 19 -7.16 10.02 5.21
C PRO A 19 -6.03 10.25 4.20
N MET A 20 -6.37 10.15 2.93
CA MET A 20 -5.41 10.40 1.86
C MET A 20 -5.10 11.90 1.76
N HIS A 21 -3.81 12.23 1.61
CA HIS A 21 -3.34 13.61 1.45
C HIS A 21 -2.24 13.69 0.39
N ARG A 22 -1.68 14.86 0.17
CA ARG A 22 -0.73 15.15 -0.93
C ARG A 22 0.44 14.18 -1.05
N SER A 23 1.03 13.73 0.06
CA SER A 23 2.16 12.78 -0.02
C SER A 23 1.72 11.39 -0.50
N HIS A 24 0.53 10.94 -0.11
CA HIS A 24 -0.04 9.69 -0.63
C HIS A 24 -0.40 9.82 -2.12
N GLU A 25 -0.98 10.96 -2.52
CA GLU A 25 -1.24 11.28 -3.94
C GLU A 25 0.04 11.20 -4.76
N TYR A 26 1.12 11.80 -4.27
CA TYR A 26 2.43 11.77 -4.94
C TYR A 26 2.96 10.34 -5.12
N LEU A 27 2.90 9.51 -4.08
CA LEU A 27 3.30 8.10 -4.15
C LEU A 27 2.47 7.32 -5.18
N CYS A 28 1.15 7.52 -5.19
CA CYS A 28 0.27 6.88 -6.17
C CYS A 28 0.57 7.34 -7.60
N LYS A 29 0.86 8.63 -7.80
CA LYS A 29 1.21 9.16 -9.12
C LYS A 29 2.53 8.59 -9.65
N ILE A 30 3.55 8.46 -8.79
CA ILE A 30 4.79 7.77 -9.17
C ILE A 30 4.49 6.31 -9.54
N ALA A 31 3.65 5.64 -8.76
CA ALA A 31 3.28 4.25 -9.03
C ALA A 31 2.59 4.10 -10.40
N VAL A 32 1.68 5.00 -10.76
CA VAL A 32 1.01 5.02 -12.06
C VAL A 32 1.97 5.31 -13.21
N GLU A 33 3.02 6.12 -13.00
CA GLU A 33 4.03 6.41 -14.03
C GLU A 33 4.94 5.22 -14.36
N VAL A 34 5.12 4.29 -13.40
CA VAL A 34 6.06 3.15 -13.56
C VAL A 34 5.36 1.80 -13.65
N CYS A 35 4.04 1.76 -13.47
CA CYS A 35 3.20 0.56 -13.49
C CYS A 35 1.91 0.84 -14.28
N ASP A 36 1.05 -0.17 -14.41
CA ASP A 36 -0.19 -0.05 -15.19
C ASP A 36 -1.28 0.77 -14.49
N GLY A 37 -1.24 0.81 -13.16
CA GLY A 37 -2.18 1.55 -12.34
C GLY A 37 -1.80 1.45 -10.86
N VAL A 38 -2.70 1.83 -9.96
CA VAL A 38 -2.50 1.72 -8.51
C VAL A 38 -3.76 1.18 -7.83
N TYR A 39 -3.56 0.24 -6.90
CA TYR A 39 -4.61 -0.26 -6.02
C TYR A 39 -4.55 0.43 -4.67
N ILE A 40 -5.52 1.29 -4.38
CA ILE A 40 -5.65 1.95 -3.08
C ILE A 40 -6.52 1.07 -2.17
N HIS A 41 -5.90 0.50 -1.14
CA HIS A 41 -6.51 -0.47 -0.25
C HIS A 41 -6.67 0.12 1.15
N SER A 42 -7.84 0.69 1.42
CA SER A 42 -8.17 1.31 2.70
C SER A 42 -8.49 0.26 3.76
N LEU A 43 -7.89 0.37 4.94
CA LEU A 43 -8.26 -0.47 6.08
C LEU A 43 -9.62 -0.04 6.62
N VAL A 44 -10.57 -0.96 6.60
CA VAL A 44 -11.94 -0.73 7.13
C VAL A 44 -12.22 -1.56 8.39
N GLY A 45 -11.25 -2.33 8.87
CA GLY A 45 -11.29 -3.03 10.16
C GLY A 45 -11.08 -2.10 11.35
N ASN A 46 -10.98 -2.69 12.54
CA ASN A 46 -10.77 -1.94 13.76
C ASN A 46 -9.37 -1.30 13.81
N LEU A 47 -9.34 -0.03 14.15
CA LEU A 47 -8.14 0.75 14.38
C LEU A 47 -8.07 1.16 15.85
N LYS A 48 -6.92 1.71 16.26
CA LYS A 48 -6.75 2.20 17.63
C LYS A 48 -7.68 3.40 17.91
N PRO A 49 -8.05 3.62 19.18
CA PRO A 49 -8.80 4.81 19.58
C PRO A 49 -8.09 6.10 19.13
N GLY A 50 -8.85 7.02 18.55
CA GLY A 50 -8.35 8.29 18.01
C GLY A 50 -8.04 8.28 16.52
N ASP A 51 -8.05 7.12 15.86
CA ASP A 51 -7.96 7.05 14.42
C ASP A 51 -9.27 7.51 13.75
N MET A 52 -9.18 8.06 12.55
CA MET A 52 -10.32 8.57 11.79
C MET A 52 -11.30 7.43 11.41
N PRO A 53 -12.62 7.63 11.51
CA PRO A 53 -13.61 6.64 11.08
C PRO A 53 -13.43 6.20 9.62
N ALA A 54 -13.78 4.94 9.33
CA ALA A 54 -13.57 4.35 8.01
C ALA A 54 -14.34 5.12 6.92
N GLU A 55 -15.55 5.52 7.19
CA GLU A 55 -16.42 6.27 6.25
C GLU A 55 -15.76 7.58 5.82
N VAL A 56 -15.23 8.34 6.77
CA VAL A 56 -14.55 9.62 6.50
C VAL A 56 -13.27 9.40 5.68
N ARG A 57 -12.54 8.34 5.98
CA ARG A 57 -11.32 8.00 5.21
C ARG A 57 -11.64 7.64 3.76
N VAL A 58 -12.66 6.80 3.56
CA VAL A 58 -13.11 6.43 2.21
C VAL A 58 -13.56 7.65 1.44
N GLU A 59 -14.37 8.52 2.03
CA GLU A 59 -14.82 9.78 1.40
C GLU A 59 -13.64 10.68 1.01
N CYS A 60 -12.63 10.80 1.87
CA CYS A 60 -11.40 11.54 1.56
C CYS A 60 -10.65 10.95 0.36
N ILE A 61 -10.55 9.60 0.28
CA ILE A 61 -9.89 8.92 -0.83
C ILE A 61 -10.69 9.14 -2.11
N ASP A 62 -11.99 8.92 -2.09
CA ASP A 62 -12.89 9.10 -3.24
C ASP A 62 -12.80 10.52 -3.79
N SER A 63 -12.86 11.52 -2.90
CA SER A 63 -12.74 12.92 -3.29
C SER A 63 -11.39 13.22 -3.95
N LEU A 64 -10.30 12.69 -3.40
CA LEU A 64 -8.96 12.92 -3.94
C LEU A 64 -8.77 12.21 -5.27
N VAL A 65 -9.20 10.97 -5.39
CA VAL A 65 -9.12 10.19 -6.63
C VAL A 65 -9.92 10.88 -7.73
N LYS A 66 -11.17 11.25 -7.47
CA LYS A 66 -12.06 11.92 -8.43
C LYS A 66 -11.49 13.24 -8.96
N ASN A 67 -10.78 14.01 -8.13
CA ASN A 67 -10.32 15.34 -8.50
C ASN A 67 -8.88 15.38 -9.04
N TYR A 68 -8.04 14.38 -8.74
CA TYR A 68 -6.60 14.45 -9.00
C TYR A 68 -6.02 13.26 -9.75
N PHE A 69 -6.80 12.22 -10.03
CA PHE A 69 -6.38 11.06 -10.80
C PHE A 69 -7.19 10.86 -12.07
N VAL A 70 -6.62 10.12 -13.00
CA VAL A 70 -7.35 9.54 -14.11
C VAL A 70 -8.01 8.27 -13.60
N GLU A 71 -9.34 8.18 -13.69
CA GLU A 71 -10.16 7.12 -13.10
C GLU A 71 -9.69 5.71 -13.49
N GLN A 72 -9.30 5.54 -14.77
CA GLN A 72 -8.84 4.25 -15.31
C GLN A 72 -7.52 3.75 -14.67
N ASN A 73 -6.76 4.61 -14.01
CA ASN A 73 -5.46 4.27 -13.44
C ASN A 73 -5.54 3.95 -11.94
N VAL A 74 -6.73 3.96 -11.36
CA VAL A 74 -6.92 3.74 -9.92
C VAL A 74 -8.03 2.74 -9.67
N VAL A 75 -7.74 1.72 -8.88
CA VAL A 75 -8.74 0.83 -8.30
C VAL A 75 -8.73 1.01 -6.79
N GLN A 76 -9.90 1.09 -6.18
CA GLN A 76 -10.06 1.24 -4.75
C GLN A 76 -10.73 0.00 -4.16
N GLY A 77 -10.34 -0.34 -2.92
CA GLY A 77 -10.98 -1.41 -2.17
C GLY A 77 -10.89 -1.20 -0.66
N GLY A 78 -11.86 -1.73 0.05
CA GLY A 78 -11.85 -1.81 1.51
C GLY A 78 -11.25 -3.14 1.97
N TYR A 79 -10.43 -3.10 3.03
CA TYR A 79 -9.80 -4.27 3.61
C TYR A 79 -10.17 -4.42 5.09
N PRO A 80 -10.96 -5.43 5.47
CA PRO A 80 -11.44 -5.63 6.84
C PRO A 80 -10.35 -6.25 7.73
N LEU A 81 -9.19 -5.62 7.81
CA LEU A 81 -8.07 -6.03 8.64
C LEU A 81 -7.99 -5.17 9.90
N ASP A 82 -7.80 -5.82 11.02
CA ASP A 82 -7.42 -5.17 12.27
C ASP A 82 -5.91 -5.00 12.35
N MET A 83 -5.45 -3.77 12.49
CA MET A 83 -4.04 -3.45 12.62
C MET A 83 -3.47 -4.01 13.95
N ARG A 84 -2.28 -4.62 13.86
CA ARG A 84 -1.54 -5.17 15.03
C ARG A 84 -0.41 -4.26 15.48
N TYR A 85 -0.02 -3.29 14.64
CA TYR A 85 1.10 -2.38 14.89
C TYR A 85 2.41 -3.10 15.22
N ALA A 86 2.64 -4.23 14.52
CA ALA A 86 3.81 -5.09 14.68
C ALA A 86 4.98 -4.72 13.75
N GLY A 87 4.96 -3.50 13.19
CA GLY A 87 6.05 -2.92 12.41
C GLY A 87 6.43 -3.75 11.18
N PRO A 88 7.74 -4.07 11.02
CA PRO A 88 8.24 -4.75 9.82
C PRO A 88 7.59 -6.10 9.53
N ARG A 89 7.29 -6.89 10.54
CA ARG A 89 6.61 -8.19 10.37
C ARG A 89 5.18 -8.03 9.85
N GLU A 90 4.49 -7.03 10.33
CA GLU A 90 3.15 -6.71 9.81
C GLU A 90 3.25 -6.14 8.40
N GLY A 91 4.28 -5.38 8.07
CA GLY A 91 4.56 -4.94 6.72
C GLY A 91 4.68 -6.10 5.72
N LEU A 92 5.39 -7.17 6.10
CA LEU A 92 5.46 -8.41 5.31
C LEU A 92 4.11 -9.09 5.15
N LEU A 93 3.35 -9.20 6.23
CA LEU A 93 2.01 -9.78 6.20
C LEU A 93 1.09 -8.97 5.28
N HIS A 94 1.16 -7.66 5.35
CA HIS A 94 0.40 -6.78 4.47
C HIS A 94 0.79 -6.95 3.00
N ALA A 95 2.08 -7.12 2.69
CA ALA A 95 2.55 -7.41 1.34
C ALA A 95 2.04 -8.75 0.83
N THR A 96 2.08 -9.80 1.67
CA THR A 96 1.55 -11.13 1.34
C THR A 96 0.05 -11.08 1.04
N PHE A 97 -0.72 -10.33 1.82
CA PHE A 97 -2.15 -10.17 1.54
C PHE A 97 -2.39 -9.51 0.18
N ARG A 98 -1.66 -8.44 -0.16
CA ARG A 98 -1.81 -7.75 -1.46
C ARG A 98 -1.42 -8.65 -2.62
N GLN A 99 -0.40 -9.47 -2.45
CA GLN A 99 -0.05 -10.49 -3.43
C GLN A 99 -1.22 -11.46 -3.67
N ASN A 100 -1.89 -11.91 -2.61
CA ASN A 100 -3.07 -12.77 -2.72
C ASN A 100 -4.26 -12.07 -3.39
N TYR A 101 -4.33 -10.74 -3.34
CA TYR A 101 -5.29 -9.93 -4.09
C TYR A 101 -4.89 -9.72 -5.56
N GLY A 102 -3.73 -10.22 -5.98
CA GLY A 102 -3.24 -10.09 -7.35
C GLY A 102 -2.31 -8.89 -7.60
N CYS A 103 -1.91 -8.18 -6.54
CA CYS A 103 -0.94 -7.10 -6.68
C CYS A 103 0.48 -7.64 -6.88
N SER A 104 1.25 -7.02 -7.78
CA SER A 104 2.64 -7.38 -8.05
C SER A 104 3.63 -6.60 -7.17
N ARG A 105 3.22 -5.45 -6.65
CA ARG A 105 4.06 -4.55 -5.86
C ARG A 105 3.31 -3.99 -4.66
N MET A 106 4.04 -3.57 -3.64
CA MET A 106 3.48 -2.84 -2.50
C MET A 106 4.30 -1.58 -2.22
N ILE A 107 3.60 -0.47 -2.02
CA ILE A 107 4.20 0.78 -1.57
C ILE A 107 4.39 0.70 -0.06
N LEU A 108 5.64 0.61 0.39
CA LEU A 108 6.02 0.66 1.80
C LEU A 108 6.49 2.05 2.15
N GLY A 109 5.66 2.78 2.88
CA GLY A 109 6.01 4.10 3.39
C GLY A 109 6.96 4.04 4.60
N ARG A 110 7.35 5.22 5.05
CA ARG A 110 8.08 5.40 6.30
C ARG A 110 7.22 4.92 7.47
N ASP A 111 7.85 4.23 8.44
CA ASP A 111 7.18 3.75 9.67
C ASP A 111 5.91 2.91 9.39
N HIS A 112 6.01 2.00 8.40
CA HIS A 112 4.89 1.16 8.01
C HIS A 112 4.49 0.22 9.16
N ALA A 113 3.23 0.32 9.60
CA ALA A 113 2.65 -0.45 10.70
C ALA A 113 3.39 -0.32 12.05
N GLY A 114 4.18 0.74 12.21
CA GLY A 114 4.88 1.03 13.45
C GLY A 114 4.00 1.64 14.53
N VAL A 115 4.51 1.65 15.76
CA VAL A 115 3.89 2.29 16.92
C VAL A 115 4.97 2.89 17.81
N GLY A 116 4.81 4.16 18.18
CA GLY A 116 5.82 4.89 18.97
C GLY A 116 7.21 4.78 18.34
N ASP A 117 8.23 4.58 19.17
CA ASP A 117 9.63 4.47 18.77
C ASP A 117 10.16 3.01 18.80
N PHE A 118 9.26 2.01 18.77
CA PHE A 118 9.65 0.60 18.88
C PHE A 118 10.38 0.06 17.66
N TYR A 119 10.17 0.65 16.47
CA TYR A 119 10.74 0.21 15.21
C TYR A 119 11.46 1.36 14.53
N GLY A 120 12.52 1.03 13.79
CA GLY A 120 13.21 2.00 12.96
C GLY A 120 12.32 2.48 11.80
N MET A 121 12.47 3.74 11.45
CA MET A 121 11.65 4.45 10.46
C MET A 121 11.56 3.73 9.09
N PHE A 122 12.62 3.03 8.67
CA PHE A 122 12.71 2.29 7.40
C PHE A 122 12.86 0.78 7.59
N GLU A 123 12.60 0.28 8.78
CA GLU A 123 12.84 -1.13 9.12
C GLU A 123 11.94 -2.08 8.32
N ALA A 124 10.71 -1.69 8.01
CA ALA A 124 9.82 -2.46 7.14
C ALA A 124 10.37 -2.62 5.71
N GLN A 125 11.02 -1.58 5.17
CA GLN A 125 11.68 -1.66 3.87
C GLN A 125 12.92 -2.55 3.94
N THR A 126 13.72 -2.43 5.00
CA THR A 126 14.93 -3.23 5.21
C THR A 126 14.64 -4.73 5.34
N ILE A 127 13.54 -5.11 6.01
CA ILE A 127 13.18 -6.53 6.13
C ILE A 127 12.77 -7.14 4.79
N VAL A 128 12.05 -6.37 3.96
CA VAL A 128 11.65 -6.81 2.62
C VAL A 128 12.86 -6.99 1.71
N ASP A 129 13.87 -6.12 1.78
CA ASP A 129 15.11 -6.24 1.02
C ASP A 129 15.91 -7.51 1.33
N LYS A 130 15.69 -8.11 2.50
CA LYS A 130 16.36 -9.36 2.91
C LYS A 130 15.66 -10.63 2.42
N ILE A 131 14.48 -10.49 1.82
CA ILE A 131 13.74 -11.63 1.31
C ILE A 131 14.26 -11.96 -0.09
N PRO A 132 14.73 -13.20 -0.34
CA PRO A 132 15.17 -13.58 -1.65
C PRO A 132 14.04 -13.45 -2.67
N THR A 133 14.23 -12.61 -3.67
CA THR A 133 13.42 -12.64 -4.88
C THR A 133 13.87 -13.84 -5.69
N SER A 134 13.02 -14.85 -5.90
CA SER A 134 13.37 -15.97 -6.74
C SER A 134 12.69 -15.83 -8.09
N ASP A 135 13.47 -15.93 -9.14
CA ASP A 135 12.99 -16.06 -10.51
C ASP A 135 12.42 -17.47 -10.82
N GLU A 136 12.26 -18.32 -9.79
CA GLU A 136 11.74 -19.66 -9.96
C GLU A 136 10.21 -19.68 -10.01
N PRO A 137 9.61 -20.36 -10.99
CA PRO A 137 8.17 -20.56 -11.06
C PRO A 137 7.62 -21.22 -9.80
N GLY A 138 6.65 -20.59 -9.15
CA GLY A 138 5.97 -21.13 -7.94
C GLY A 138 6.52 -20.61 -6.60
N LYS A 139 7.60 -19.83 -6.58
CA LYS A 139 7.98 -19.10 -5.38
C LYS A 139 7.24 -17.76 -5.30
N MET A 140 6.75 -17.45 -4.12
CA MET A 140 6.02 -16.23 -3.80
C MET A 140 6.90 -15.01 -4.07
N LEU A 141 6.63 -14.29 -5.18
CA LEU A 141 7.17 -12.94 -5.38
C LEU A 141 6.46 -12.03 -4.38
N LEU A 142 7.14 -11.67 -3.33
CA LEU A 142 6.66 -10.58 -2.48
C LEU A 142 6.58 -9.31 -3.31
N CYS A 143 5.46 -8.58 -3.16
CA CYS A 143 5.32 -7.25 -3.73
C CYS A 143 6.59 -6.45 -3.46
N GLN A 144 7.35 -6.13 -4.50
CA GLN A 144 8.59 -5.38 -4.33
C GLN A 144 8.27 -3.99 -3.75
N PRO A 145 9.02 -3.52 -2.76
CA PRO A 145 8.82 -2.16 -2.28
C PRO A 145 9.15 -1.18 -3.43
N LEU A 146 8.23 -0.28 -3.72
CA LEU A 146 8.61 0.95 -4.39
C LEU A 146 9.41 1.74 -3.38
N LYS A 147 10.73 1.70 -3.53
CA LYS A 147 11.65 2.44 -2.65
C LYS A 147 11.41 3.92 -2.86
N ASN A 148 10.97 4.56 -1.81
CA ASN A 148 10.84 6.00 -1.78
C ASN A 148 12.10 6.59 -1.13
N ASP A 149 13.15 6.80 -1.94
CA ASP A 149 14.39 7.45 -1.49
C ASP A 149 14.23 8.97 -1.31
N TRP A 150 13.00 9.48 -1.48
CA TRP A 150 12.72 10.91 -1.34
C TRP A 150 12.46 11.22 0.13
N THR A 151 13.50 11.64 0.82
CA THR A 151 13.38 12.32 2.10
C THR A 151 12.92 13.74 1.85
N PHE A 152 11.66 14.03 2.12
CA PHE A 152 11.23 15.40 2.32
C PHE A 152 11.75 15.83 3.71
N ASN A 153 12.77 16.67 3.74
CA ASN A 153 13.19 17.40 4.93
C ASN A 153 12.20 18.52 5.23
#